data_60f3d9b15743cbe9b6d8cea7f589ab9d
#
_entry.id   60f3d9b15743cbe9b6d8cea7f589ab9d
#
_cell.length_a   1.000
_cell.length_b   1.000
_cell.length_c   1.000
_cell.angle_alpha   90.00
_cell.angle_beta   90.00
_cell.angle_gamma   90.00
#
_symmetry.space_group_name_H-M   'P 1'
#
loop_
_entity.id
_entity.type
_entity.pdbx_description
1 polymer ?
#
loop_
_entity_poly.entity_id
_entity_poly.type
_entity_poly.pdbx_seq_one_letter_code
_entity_poly.pdbx_strand_id
1 'polypeptide(L)'
;MSELASDSVDFGENKSDERKEAISKITIHHMAGNFGAKQCANSQLKSKREVSTNYYIGTDGTIVSGVKENRRAWSSSNKDNDQKAITIEVANDSEEPNWTVSDKAFNSLINLCVDICKRYNITLKWTGDSNGTLTTHDMFKKTKCPGPYLKGKMGDTAKTVNSKVKENQ
;
A
#
# COMPACT_ATOMS: atom_id res chain seq x y z
N MET A 1 5.25 -9.25 -9.74
CA MET A 1 5.13 -7.81 -9.41
C MET A 1 4.21 -7.13 -10.40
N SER A 2 3.70 -5.96 -10.05
CA SER A 2 2.86 -5.19 -10.97
C SER A 2 3.68 -4.57 -12.10
N GLU A 3 3.17 -4.66 -13.33
CA GLU A 3 3.77 -3.99 -14.49
C GLU A 3 3.60 -2.47 -14.44
N LEU A 4 2.75 -1.96 -13.54
CA LEU A 4 2.55 -0.53 -13.35
C LEU A 4 3.73 0.14 -12.63
N ALA A 5 4.58 -0.63 -11.95
CA ALA A 5 5.78 -0.09 -11.33
C ALA A 5 6.81 0.23 -12.44
N SER A 6 7.24 1.49 -12.50
CA SER A 6 8.21 1.95 -13.49
C SER A 6 9.66 1.76 -13.05
N ASP A 7 9.88 1.44 -11.78
CA ASP A 7 11.20 1.22 -11.20
C ASP A 7 11.07 0.34 -9.96
N SER A 8 12.20 -0.09 -9.42
CA SER A 8 12.23 -0.94 -8.25
C SER A 8 13.41 -0.57 -7.34
N VAL A 9 13.27 -0.86 -6.05
CA VAL A 9 14.37 -0.85 -5.09
C VAL A 9 14.50 -2.28 -4.57
N ASP A 10 15.66 -2.86 -4.77
CA ASP A 10 15.90 -4.27 -4.43
C ASP A 10 16.15 -4.42 -2.93
N PHE A 11 15.16 -4.94 -2.22
CA PHE A 11 15.28 -5.31 -0.81
C PHE A 11 15.93 -6.69 -0.62
N GLY A 12 16.01 -7.51 -1.67
CA GLY A 12 16.42 -8.91 -1.53
C GLY A 12 15.56 -9.60 -0.48
N GLU A 13 16.21 -10.21 0.51
CA GLU A 13 15.52 -10.82 1.65
C GLU A 13 15.48 -9.88 2.87
N ASN A 14 16.05 -8.68 2.76
CA ASN A 14 16.10 -7.73 3.87
C ASN A 14 14.69 -7.25 4.25
N LYS A 15 14.43 -7.22 5.56
CA LYS A 15 13.20 -6.69 6.14
C LYS A 15 11.95 -7.39 5.60
N SER A 16 12.07 -8.67 5.34
CA SER A 16 10.95 -9.48 4.84
C SER A 16 11.11 -10.94 5.26
N ASP A 17 10.03 -11.69 5.15
CA ASP A 17 10.00 -13.12 5.38
C ASP A 17 9.23 -13.81 4.25
N GLU A 18 9.36 -15.11 4.17
CA GLU A 18 8.53 -15.91 3.28
C GLU A 18 7.06 -15.81 3.70
N ARG A 19 6.17 -15.76 2.71
CA ARG A 19 4.74 -15.84 2.98
C ARG A 19 4.35 -17.29 3.27
N LYS A 20 3.57 -17.44 4.33
CA LYS A 20 2.96 -18.73 4.71
C LYS A 20 1.47 -18.75 4.42
N GLU A 21 0.92 -17.63 3.97
CA GLU A 21 -0.49 -17.45 3.67
C GLU A 21 -0.66 -16.88 2.26
N ALA A 22 -1.76 -17.23 1.62
CA ALA A 22 -2.12 -16.63 0.32
C ALA A 22 -2.40 -15.14 0.47
N ILE A 23 -2.06 -14.38 -0.57
CA ILE A 23 -2.37 -12.95 -0.64
C ILE A 23 -3.89 -12.81 -0.84
N SER A 24 -4.54 -12.10 0.07
CA SER A 24 -6.00 -11.94 0.10
C SER A 24 -6.48 -10.54 0.45
N LYS A 25 -5.59 -9.60 0.71
CA LYS A 25 -5.95 -8.25 1.14
C LYS A 25 -4.89 -7.21 0.77
N ILE A 26 -5.27 -5.95 0.90
CA ILE A 26 -4.38 -4.80 0.68
C ILE A 26 -4.41 -3.93 1.93
N THR A 27 -3.24 -3.48 2.38
CA THR A 27 -3.11 -2.54 3.50
C THR A 27 -2.46 -1.25 3.03
N ILE A 28 -3.13 -0.13 3.30
CA ILE A 28 -2.72 1.20 2.86
C ILE A 28 -2.03 1.96 3.98
N HIS A 29 -0.89 2.58 3.63
CA HIS A 29 -0.11 3.46 4.47
C HIS A 29 0.09 4.80 3.77
N HIS A 30 0.40 5.86 4.54
CA HIS A 30 0.93 7.09 3.98
C HIS A 30 2.40 7.26 4.38
N MET A 31 3.13 8.01 3.58
CA MET A 31 4.55 8.26 3.85
C MET A 31 4.79 9.26 4.99
N ALA A 32 3.73 9.96 5.41
CA ALA A 32 3.81 11.10 6.33
C ALA A 32 4.77 12.18 5.81
N GLY A 33 4.69 12.46 4.52
CA GLY A 33 5.50 13.46 3.86
C GLY A 33 5.40 13.42 2.34
N ASN A 34 5.94 14.45 1.71
CA ASN A 34 5.97 14.59 0.25
C ASN A 34 7.28 14.03 -0.29
N PHE A 35 7.38 12.71 -0.33
CA PHE A 35 8.58 12.02 -0.81
C PHE A 35 8.34 11.41 -2.19
N GLY A 36 9.40 11.34 -2.99
CA GLY A 36 9.39 10.52 -4.20
C GLY A 36 9.27 9.04 -3.83
N ALA A 37 8.65 8.24 -4.69
CA ALA A 37 8.46 6.82 -4.43
C ALA A 37 9.80 6.08 -4.19
N LYS A 38 10.78 6.30 -5.06
CA LYS A 38 12.11 5.68 -4.94
C LYS A 38 12.86 6.19 -3.71
N GLN A 39 12.72 7.47 -3.40
CA GLN A 39 13.30 8.09 -2.20
C GLN A 39 12.79 7.42 -0.94
N CYS A 40 11.48 7.22 -0.84
CA CYS A 40 10.87 6.55 0.31
C CYS A 40 11.35 5.10 0.43
N ALA A 41 11.34 4.36 -0.68
CA ALA A 41 11.81 2.96 -0.71
C ALA A 41 13.26 2.84 -0.25
N ASN A 42 14.15 3.68 -0.78
CA ASN A 42 15.55 3.69 -0.38
C ASN A 42 15.73 4.08 1.09
N SER A 43 14.94 5.03 1.57
CA SER A 43 14.95 5.43 2.98
C SER A 43 14.59 4.27 3.90
N GLN A 44 13.55 3.50 3.57
CA GLN A 44 13.16 2.33 4.35
C GLN A 44 14.23 1.23 4.29
N LEU A 45 14.79 0.98 3.11
CA LEU A 45 15.85 -0.03 2.96
C LEU A 45 17.08 0.29 3.81
N LYS A 46 17.52 1.54 3.81
CA LYS A 46 18.75 1.98 4.47
C LYS A 46 18.57 2.31 5.95
N SER A 47 17.34 2.52 6.40
CA SER A 47 17.02 2.85 7.78
C SER A 47 17.40 1.71 8.73
N LYS A 48 17.75 2.06 9.98
CA LYS A 48 17.87 1.07 11.05
C LYS A 48 16.52 0.54 11.53
N ARG A 49 15.44 1.19 11.13
CA ARG A 49 14.07 0.73 11.46
C ARG A 49 13.77 -0.55 10.67
N GLU A 50 13.07 -1.47 11.31
CA GLU A 50 12.62 -2.70 10.70
C GLU A 50 11.30 -2.46 9.95
N VAL A 51 11.38 -1.71 8.85
CA VAL A 51 10.21 -1.30 8.05
C VAL A 51 10.48 -1.52 6.57
N SER A 52 9.49 -2.06 5.89
CA SER A 52 9.52 -2.28 4.44
C SER A 52 8.09 -2.34 3.90
N THR A 53 7.95 -2.18 2.59
CA THR A 53 6.66 -2.11 1.92
C THR A 53 6.79 -2.76 0.54
N ASN A 54 5.70 -3.30 0.01
CA ASN A 54 5.72 -3.91 -1.32
C ASN A 54 5.74 -2.85 -2.43
N TYR A 55 4.99 -1.75 -2.28
CA TYR A 55 4.89 -0.68 -3.28
C TYR A 55 4.92 0.69 -2.64
N TYR A 56 5.45 1.64 -3.41
CA TYR A 56 5.56 3.04 -3.02
C TYR A 56 5.00 3.90 -4.16
N ILE A 57 4.16 4.87 -3.82
CA ILE A 57 3.55 5.79 -4.79
C ILE A 57 3.93 7.22 -4.41
N GLY A 58 4.62 7.91 -5.32
CA GLY A 58 5.02 9.30 -5.13
C GLY A 58 3.89 10.27 -5.46
N THR A 59 4.06 11.51 -5.07
CA THR A 59 3.09 12.60 -5.35
C THR A 59 2.87 12.81 -6.85
N ASP A 60 3.88 12.51 -7.67
CA ASP A 60 3.78 12.58 -9.14
C ASP A 60 3.07 11.37 -9.76
N GLY A 61 2.63 10.41 -8.95
CA GLY A 61 1.96 9.19 -9.40
C GLY A 61 2.91 8.06 -9.77
N THR A 62 4.22 8.24 -9.67
CA THR A 62 5.20 7.19 -9.94
C THR A 62 5.02 6.04 -8.96
N ILE A 63 4.99 4.81 -9.47
CA ILE A 63 4.92 3.59 -8.66
C ILE A 63 6.29 2.90 -8.70
N VAL A 64 6.82 2.61 -7.53
CA VAL A 64 8.09 1.87 -7.36
C VAL A 64 7.80 0.61 -6.54
N SER A 65 8.33 -0.53 -6.97
CA SER A 65 8.25 -1.76 -6.19
C SER A 65 9.42 -1.86 -5.21
N GLY A 66 9.13 -2.40 -4.03
CA GLY A 66 10.13 -2.67 -2.99
C GLY A 66 10.24 -4.16 -2.71
N VAL A 67 9.78 -4.60 -1.55
CA VAL A 67 9.72 -6.04 -1.23
C VAL A 67 8.85 -6.76 -2.25
N LYS A 68 9.36 -7.86 -2.81
CA LYS A 68 8.61 -8.65 -3.81
C LYS A 68 7.31 -9.19 -3.22
N GLU A 69 6.27 -9.28 -4.06
CA GLU A 69 4.95 -9.73 -3.61
C GLU A 69 4.95 -11.11 -3.00
N ASN A 70 5.83 -12.00 -3.45
CA ASN A 70 5.94 -13.34 -2.87
C ASN A 70 6.56 -13.37 -1.47
N ARG A 71 6.93 -12.23 -0.92
CA ARG A 71 7.46 -12.10 0.43
C ARG A 71 6.59 -11.16 1.27
N ARG A 72 6.53 -11.45 2.58
CA ARG A 72 5.85 -10.60 3.55
C ARG A 72 6.73 -9.39 3.87
N ALA A 73 6.28 -8.19 3.55
CA ALA A 73 6.93 -6.95 3.98
C ALA A 73 6.66 -6.70 5.47
N TRP A 74 7.52 -5.96 6.12
CA TRP A 74 7.38 -5.57 7.53
C TRP A 74 6.75 -4.17 7.58
N SER A 75 5.43 -4.08 7.40
CA SER A 75 4.73 -2.80 7.22
C SER A 75 3.82 -2.41 8.36
N SER A 76 2.89 -3.26 8.75
CA SER A 76 1.80 -2.88 9.66
C SER A 76 2.10 -3.09 11.13
N SER A 77 3.23 -3.67 11.47
CA SER A 77 3.58 -4.16 12.82
C SER A 77 2.68 -5.33 13.28
N ASN A 78 1.95 -5.94 12.35
CA ASN A 78 1.12 -7.11 12.59
C ASN A 78 1.48 -8.19 11.59
N LYS A 79 2.14 -9.23 12.07
CA LYS A 79 2.64 -10.32 11.22
C LYS A 79 1.52 -11.04 10.49
N ASP A 80 0.41 -11.31 11.15
CA ASP A 80 -0.70 -12.04 10.55
C ASP A 80 -1.32 -11.24 9.40
N ASN A 81 -1.48 -9.93 9.57
CA ASN A 81 -1.95 -9.07 8.50
C ASN A 81 -0.96 -9.02 7.34
N ASP A 82 0.30 -8.77 7.65
CA ASP A 82 1.34 -8.61 6.61
C ASP A 82 1.56 -9.91 5.81
N GLN A 83 1.31 -11.07 6.40
CA GLN A 83 1.35 -12.36 5.68
C GLN A 83 0.34 -12.42 4.54
N LYS A 84 -0.83 -11.81 4.71
CA LYS A 84 -1.96 -11.87 3.76
C LYS A 84 -2.08 -10.63 2.89
N ALA A 85 -1.37 -9.56 3.23
CA ALA A 85 -1.55 -8.26 2.58
C ALA A 85 -0.43 -7.91 1.63
N ILE A 86 -0.80 -7.29 0.51
CA ILE A 86 0.12 -6.43 -0.23
C ILE A 86 0.02 -5.05 0.41
N THR A 87 1.15 -4.45 0.72
CA THR A 87 1.23 -3.18 1.43
C THR A 87 1.69 -2.07 0.49
N ILE A 88 1.06 -0.91 0.60
CA ILE A 88 1.27 0.23 -0.29
C ILE A 88 1.47 1.49 0.54
N GLU A 89 2.55 2.20 0.27
CA GLU A 89 2.93 3.47 0.89
C GLU A 89 2.64 4.60 -0.08
N VAL A 90 1.84 5.60 0.32
CA VAL A 90 1.41 6.70 -0.56
C VAL A 90 1.91 8.03 -0.02
N ALA A 91 2.53 8.85 -0.89
CA ALA A 91 3.03 10.16 -0.52
C ALA A 91 1.89 11.15 -0.23
N ASN A 92 2.15 12.08 0.68
CA ASN A 92 1.24 13.18 0.98
C ASN A 92 1.72 14.45 0.29
N ASP A 93 0.80 15.28 -0.18
CA ASP A 93 1.11 16.59 -0.76
C ASP A 93 0.83 17.75 0.20
N SER A 94 0.42 17.43 1.43
CA SER A 94 0.29 18.40 2.53
C SER A 94 0.71 17.75 3.84
N GLU A 95 0.92 18.59 4.85
CA GLU A 95 1.32 18.16 6.19
C GLU A 95 0.11 17.98 7.12
N GLU A 96 0.41 17.67 8.40
CA GLU A 96 -0.66 17.58 9.41
C GLU A 96 -1.44 18.88 9.50
N PRO A 97 -2.72 18.80 9.86
CA PRO A 97 -3.45 17.57 10.21
C PRO A 97 -4.08 16.88 9.00
N ASN A 98 -4.03 17.48 7.84
CA ASN A 98 -4.84 17.05 6.69
C ASN A 98 -4.24 15.84 5.95
N TRP A 99 -2.94 15.79 5.80
CA TRP A 99 -2.24 14.70 5.11
C TRP A 99 -2.89 14.34 3.77
N THR A 100 -3.18 15.36 2.94
CA THR A 100 -3.82 15.15 1.64
C THR A 100 -2.91 14.38 0.69
N VAL A 101 -3.51 13.79 -0.34
CA VAL A 101 -2.81 13.02 -1.38
C VAL A 101 -3.17 13.63 -2.73
N SER A 102 -2.20 13.80 -3.60
CA SER A 102 -2.42 14.36 -4.93
C SER A 102 -3.34 13.46 -5.76
N ASP A 103 -4.03 14.04 -6.74
CA ASP A 103 -4.87 13.28 -7.67
C ASP A 103 -4.05 12.24 -8.44
N LYS A 104 -2.83 12.59 -8.84
CA LYS A 104 -1.93 11.66 -9.54
C LYS A 104 -1.59 10.44 -8.69
N ALA A 105 -1.23 10.66 -7.43
CA ALA A 105 -0.91 9.57 -6.51
C ALA A 105 -2.15 8.72 -6.22
N PHE A 106 -3.30 9.35 -6.02
CA PHE A 106 -4.55 8.63 -5.76
C PHE A 106 -4.99 7.79 -6.97
N ASN A 107 -4.88 8.35 -8.18
CA ASN A 107 -5.18 7.60 -9.40
C ASN A 107 -4.26 6.39 -9.57
N SER A 108 -2.97 6.55 -9.27
CA SER A 108 -2.01 5.44 -9.28
C SER A 108 -2.37 4.37 -8.25
N LEU A 109 -2.82 4.78 -7.07
CA LEU A 109 -3.29 3.85 -6.03
C LEU A 109 -4.47 3.02 -6.53
N ILE A 110 -5.47 3.66 -7.14
CA ILE A 110 -6.62 2.97 -7.72
C ILE A 110 -6.16 1.95 -8.77
N ASN A 111 -5.32 2.38 -9.72
CA ASN A 111 -4.84 1.50 -10.79
C ASN A 111 -4.04 0.31 -10.27
N LEU A 112 -3.18 0.55 -9.28
CA LEU A 112 -2.40 -0.51 -8.65
C LEU A 112 -3.29 -1.51 -7.91
N CYS A 113 -4.29 -1.04 -7.17
CA CYS A 113 -5.25 -1.89 -6.49
C CYS A 113 -6.06 -2.74 -7.50
N VAL A 114 -6.47 -2.16 -8.63
CA VAL A 114 -7.17 -2.91 -9.69
C VAL A 114 -6.28 -4.05 -10.21
N ASP A 115 -5.02 -3.77 -10.50
CA ASP A 115 -4.08 -4.78 -10.97
C ASP A 115 -3.90 -5.92 -9.96
N ILE A 116 -3.68 -5.57 -8.69
CA ILE A 116 -3.53 -6.55 -7.61
C ILE A 116 -4.80 -7.41 -7.46
N CYS A 117 -5.96 -6.76 -7.43
CA CYS A 117 -7.24 -7.46 -7.26
C CYS A 117 -7.52 -8.43 -8.40
N LYS A 118 -7.16 -8.07 -9.64
CA LYS A 118 -7.30 -8.97 -10.80
C LYS A 118 -6.39 -10.19 -10.66
N ARG A 119 -5.12 -9.96 -10.34
CA ARG A 119 -4.12 -11.04 -10.30
C ARG A 119 -4.36 -12.03 -9.16
N TYR A 120 -4.90 -11.56 -8.03
CA TYR A 120 -5.13 -12.40 -6.84
C TYR A 120 -6.61 -12.71 -6.59
N ASN A 121 -7.49 -12.29 -7.50
CA ASN A 121 -8.93 -12.51 -7.38
C ASN A 121 -9.50 -12.00 -6.05
N ILE A 122 -9.16 -10.75 -5.72
CA ILE A 122 -9.60 -10.09 -4.49
C ILE A 122 -10.77 -9.15 -4.80
N THR A 123 -11.83 -9.23 -4.00
CA THR A 123 -12.87 -8.21 -3.92
C THR A 123 -12.57 -7.35 -2.71
N LEU A 124 -12.43 -6.04 -2.89
CA LEU A 124 -12.16 -5.13 -1.78
C LEU A 124 -13.40 -4.92 -0.93
N LYS A 125 -13.25 -5.12 0.37
CA LYS A 125 -14.28 -4.87 1.38
C LYS A 125 -13.71 -3.92 2.42
N TRP A 126 -14.28 -2.73 2.50
CA TRP A 126 -13.94 -1.75 3.52
C TRP A 126 -14.97 -1.84 4.64
N THR A 127 -14.61 -2.39 5.78
CA THR A 127 -15.48 -2.52 6.95
C THR A 127 -15.14 -1.51 8.06
N GLY A 128 -14.08 -0.73 7.85
CA GLY A 128 -13.59 0.24 8.86
C GLY A 128 -12.81 -0.42 9.99
N ASP A 129 -12.61 -1.72 9.92
CA ASP A 129 -11.83 -2.50 10.89
C ASP A 129 -10.99 -3.57 10.17
N SER A 130 -10.29 -4.40 10.92
CA SER A 130 -9.38 -5.41 10.38
C SER A 130 -10.08 -6.60 9.70
N ASN A 131 -11.40 -6.67 9.72
CA ASN A 131 -12.15 -7.78 9.11
C ASN A 131 -12.28 -7.66 7.59
N GLY A 132 -12.08 -6.46 7.03
CA GLY A 132 -12.14 -6.23 5.60
C GLY A 132 -10.91 -6.74 4.85
N THR A 133 -10.98 -6.70 3.51
CA THR A 133 -9.84 -6.99 2.63
C THR A 133 -9.10 -5.74 2.18
N LEU A 134 -9.67 -4.56 2.40
CA LEU A 134 -8.99 -3.27 2.33
C LEU A 134 -8.85 -2.75 3.75
N THR A 135 -7.63 -2.57 4.20
CA THR A 135 -7.32 -2.17 5.58
C THR A 135 -6.31 -1.03 5.60
N THR A 136 -6.16 -0.39 6.75
CA THR A 136 -5.21 0.69 6.96
C THR A 136 -4.34 0.40 8.19
N HIS A 137 -3.18 1.05 8.24
CA HIS A 137 -2.16 0.77 9.27
C HIS A 137 -2.67 0.98 10.70
N ASP A 138 -3.53 1.98 10.92
CA ASP A 138 -4.07 2.30 12.24
C ASP A 138 -4.98 1.21 12.83
N MET A 139 -5.37 0.22 12.04
CA MET A 139 -6.11 -0.95 12.51
C MET A 139 -5.22 -1.95 13.25
N PHE A 140 -3.89 -1.85 13.08
CA PHE A 140 -2.92 -2.83 13.59
C PHE A 140 -1.92 -2.23 14.56
N LYS A 141 -1.84 -0.92 14.62
CA LYS A 141 -0.92 -0.18 15.48
C LYS A 141 -1.52 1.17 15.83
N LYS A 142 -1.19 1.69 17.02
CA LYS A 142 -1.57 3.06 17.39
C LYS A 142 -0.72 4.03 16.58
N THR A 143 -1.28 4.56 15.50
CA THR A 143 -0.64 5.49 14.59
C THR A 143 -1.68 6.35 13.89
N LYS A 144 -1.28 7.49 13.37
CA LYS A 144 -2.13 8.35 12.52
C LYS A 144 -2.16 7.88 11.06
N CYS A 145 -1.22 7.02 10.66
CA CYS A 145 -1.17 6.44 9.32
C CYS A 145 -2.45 5.64 9.04
N PRO A 146 -3.13 5.82 7.91
CA PRO A 146 -2.71 6.49 6.68
C PRO A 146 -3.08 7.98 6.59
N GLY A 147 -3.48 8.62 7.66
CA GLY A 147 -3.99 9.98 7.70
C GLY A 147 -5.48 10.07 7.38
N PRO A 148 -6.13 11.19 7.79
CA PRO A 148 -7.59 11.30 7.65
C PRO A 148 -8.06 11.36 6.20
N TYR A 149 -7.29 11.95 5.30
CA TYR A 149 -7.66 12.05 3.87
C TYR A 149 -7.78 10.66 3.24
N LEU A 150 -6.73 9.85 3.30
CA LEU A 150 -6.75 8.50 2.74
C LEU A 150 -7.78 7.62 3.43
N LYS A 151 -7.84 7.66 4.75
CA LYS A 151 -8.79 6.83 5.49
C LYS A 151 -10.24 7.16 5.10
N GLY A 152 -10.55 8.45 4.93
CA GLY A 152 -11.87 8.89 4.48
C GLY A 152 -12.22 8.49 3.05
N LYS A 153 -11.21 8.17 2.23
CA LYS A 153 -11.39 7.73 0.83
C LYS A 153 -11.52 6.22 0.66
N MET A 154 -11.30 5.43 1.71
CA MET A 154 -11.18 3.97 1.55
C MET A 154 -12.49 3.30 1.12
N GLY A 155 -13.64 3.76 1.60
CA GLY A 155 -14.93 3.23 1.15
C GLY A 155 -15.15 3.41 -0.35
N ASP A 156 -14.91 4.62 -0.85
CA ASP A 156 -15.01 4.93 -2.28
C ASP A 156 -13.93 4.20 -3.09
N THR A 157 -12.74 4.05 -2.53
CA THR A 157 -11.65 3.29 -3.15
C THR A 157 -12.08 1.85 -3.41
N ALA A 158 -12.66 1.17 -2.42
CA ALA A 158 -13.14 -0.20 -2.57
C ALA A 158 -14.18 -0.30 -3.70
N LYS A 159 -15.16 0.59 -3.72
CA LYS A 159 -16.22 0.61 -4.75
C LYS A 159 -15.64 0.85 -6.14
N THR A 160 -14.78 1.85 -6.27
CA THR A 160 -14.16 2.22 -7.55
C THR A 160 -13.29 1.08 -8.09
N VAL A 161 -12.46 0.49 -7.26
CA VAL A 161 -11.58 -0.63 -7.66
C VAL A 161 -12.42 -1.83 -8.10
N ASN A 162 -13.40 -2.22 -7.30
CA ASN A 162 -14.25 -3.37 -7.62
C ASN A 162 -15.01 -3.17 -8.93
N SER A 163 -15.52 -1.95 -9.17
CA SER A 163 -16.18 -1.60 -10.43
C SER A 163 -15.25 -1.74 -11.63
N LYS A 164 -14.04 -1.21 -11.52
CA LYS A 164 -13.03 -1.29 -12.59
C LYS A 164 -12.58 -2.72 -12.86
N VAL A 165 -12.47 -3.55 -11.86
CA VAL A 165 -12.14 -4.98 -12.02
C VAL A 165 -13.23 -5.67 -12.84
N LYS A 166 -14.51 -5.39 -12.55
CA LYS A 166 -15.64 -5.97 -13.31
C LYS A 166 -15.70 -5.51 -14.76
N GLU A 167 -15.43 -4.22 -15.02
CA GLU A 167 -15.43 -3.64 -16.37
C GLU A 167 -14.45 -4.31 -17.31
N ASN A 168 -13.38 -4.88 -16.76
CA ASN A 168 -12.27 -5.46 -17.51
C ASN A 168 -12.32 -7.00 -17.57
N GLN A 169 -13.45 -7.59 -17.17
CA GLN A 169 -13.68 -9.03 -17.26
C GLN A 169 -14.37 -9.40 -18.58
#